data_cd6dc17523fde59c7457f5ef07ea9734
#
_entry.id   cd6dc17523fde59c7457f5ef07ea9734
#
_cell.length_a   1.000
_cell.length_b   1.000
_cell.length_c   1.000
_cell.angle_alpha   90.00
_cell.angle_beta   90.00
_cell.angle_gamma   90.00
#
_symmetry.space_group_name_H-M   'P 1'
#
loop_
_entity.id
_entity.type
_entity.pdbx_description
1 polymer ?
#
loop_
_entity_poly.entity_id
_entity_poly.type
_entity_poly.pdbx_seq_one_letter_code
_entity_poly.pdbx_strand_id
1 'polypeptide(L)'
;MKIIESSKIKEKAYVEKLENGMQVIIIPKQHTKKKYVIWGTHFGSIDNHFIMPKTGEEVYIPDGVAHFLEHKMFEQPDGTNSLDTLMALGIDANAYTTNDHTAYLFECTDHFEEGLDELMDYVQHPYFTDENVEKEKGIIGQEIKMYDDDPGWQLYMNALDCMYKENPIKIDIAGTVESISKIDPDVLYKCYNTFYHPSNMTMVVCGDFEPEKLLEEIKKRLLPKENQADIKRIYTAKEDKINMPEKTAQMEVSTPIFMMAYKDIENKKRQ
;
A
#
# COMPACT_ATOMS: atom_id res chain seq x y z
N MET A 1 -16.24 -20.42 3.82
CA MET A 1 -15.23 -19.65 4.63
C MET A 1 -14.55 -20.56 5.65
N LYS A 2 -13.26 -20.41 5.83
CA LYS A 2 -12.50 -21.01 6.93
C LYS A 2 -12.63 -20.11 8.17
N ILE A 3 -12.90 -20.70 9.34
CA ILE A 3 -12.99 -19.95 10.60
C ILE A 3 -11.66 -20.11 11.35
N ILE A 4 -11.07 -18.98 11.73
CA ILE A 4 -9.95 -18.92 12.66
C ILE A 4 -10.47 -18.35 13.97
N GLU A 5 -10.31 -19.10 15.07
CA GLU A 5 -10.82 -18.71 16.38
C GLU A 5 -9.69 -18.66 17.39
N SER A 6 -9.67 -17.61 18.19
CA SER A 6 -8.78 -17.48 19.33
C SER A 6 -9.59 -17.50 20.62
N SER A 7 -9.53 -18.59 21.35
CA SER A 7 -10.17 -18.72 22.67
C SER A 7 -9.59 -17.74 23.71
N LYS A 8 -8.33 -17.35 23.52
CA LYS A 8 -7.62 -16.45 24.44
C LYS A 8 -8.15 -15.03 24.42
N ILE A 9 -8.48 -14.50 23.24
CA ILE A 9 -9.03 -13.15 23.05
C ILE A 9 -10.51 -13.18 22.71
N LYS A 10 -11.12 -14.38 22.60
CA LYS A 10 -12.52 -14.62 22.24
C LYS A 10 -12.94 -13.99 20.91
N GLU A 11 -12.06 -14.05 19.93
CA GLU A 11 -12.25 -13.47 18.61
C GLU A 11 -12.37 -14.56 17.54
N LYS A 12 -13.13 -14.27 16.50
CA LYS A 12 -13.28 -15.10 15.30
C LYS A 12 -13.00 -14.27 14.06
N ALA A 13 -12.25 -14.86 13.12
CA ALA A 13 -12.08 -14.33 11.78
C ALA A 13 -12.59 -15.36 10.76
N TYR A 14 -13.38 -14.90 9.83
CA TYR A 14 -13.90 -15.67 8.70
C TYR A 14 -13.07 -15.35 7.49
N VAL A 15 -12.34 -16.34 6.97
CA VAL A 15 -11.39 -16.19 5.88
C VAL A 15 -11.90 -16.92 4.66
N GLU A 16 -12.00 -16.23 3.54
CA GLU A 16 -12.35 -16.81 2.25
C GLU A 16 -11.31 -16.40 1.19
N LYS A 17 -10.92 -17.37 0.37
CA LYS A 17 -10.16 -17.11 -0.84
C LYS A 17 -11.09 -17.30 -2.04
N LEU A 18 -11.35 -16.22 -2.76
CA LEU A 18 -12.24 -16.21 -3.91
C LEU A 18 -11.61 -16.90 -5.12
N GLU A 19 -12.41 -17.23 -6.12
CA GLU A 19 -11.96 -17.89 -7.35
C GLU A 19 -10.93 -17.06 -8.13
N ASN A 20 -11.07 -15.72 -8.11
CA ASN A 20 -10.11 -14.78 -8.68
C ASN A 20 -8.81 -14.60 -7.86
N GLY A 21 -8.68 -15.34 -6.76
CA GLY A 21 -7.52 -15.35 -5.89
C GLY A 21 -7.55 -14.33 -4.74
N MET A 22 -8.50 -13.39 -4.72
CA MET A 22 -8.62 -12.40 -3.64
C MET A 22 -8.89 -13.06 -2.30
N GLN A 23 -8.21 -12.59 -1.26
CA GLN A 23 -8.49 -13.00 0.11
C GLN A 23 -9.42 -12.00 0.79
N VAL A 24 -10.50 -12.48 1.39
CA VAL A 24 -11.40 -11.68 2.20
C VAL A 24 -11.38 -12.20 3.63
N ILE A 25 -11.18 -11.30 4.60
CA ILE A 25 -11.17 -11.60 6.03
C ILE A 25 -12.24 -10.74 6.69
N ILE A 26 -13.22 -11.39 7.33
CA ILE A 26 -14.30 -10.71 8.04
C ILE A 26 -14.18 -11.02 9.53
N ILE A 27 -14.08 -9.95 10.34
CA ILE A 27 -13.95 -10.02 11.80
C ILE A 27 -15.20 -9.42 12.43
N PRO A 28 -16.24 -10.23 12.74
CA PRO A 28 -17.46 -9.70 13.32
C PRO A 28 -17.24 -9.21 14.75
N LYS A 29 -17.72 -8.01 15.03
CA LYS A 29 -17.69 -7.34 16.33
C LYS A 29 -19.10 -6.98 16.75
N GLN A 30 -19.75 -7.88 17.47
CA GLN A 30 -21.13 -7.67 17.92
C GLN A 30 -21.29 -6.40 18.75
N HIS A 31 -22.38 -5.67 18.50
CA HIS A 31 -22.77 -4.47 19.22
C HIS A 31 -21.86 -3.24 19.03
N THR A 32 -20.90 -3.28 18.13
CA THR A 32 -20.15 -2.07 17.76
C THR A 32 -20.88 -1.30 16.65
N LYS A 33 -20.95 0.03 16.78
CA LYS A 33 -21.44 0.89 15.69
C LYS A 33 -20.36 1.16 14.65
N LYS A 34 -19.11 1.18 15.10
CA LYS A 34 -17.96 1.46 14.24
C LYS A 34 -17.68 0.29 13.30
N LYS A 35 -17.50 0.59 12.05
CA LYS A 35 -17.14 -0.34 10.99
C LYS A 35 -15.84 0.10 10.36
N TYR A 36 -15.00 -0.83 9.99
CA TYR A 36 -13.68 -0.58 9.41
C TYR A 36 -13.47 -1.50 8.22
N VAL A 37 -12.99 -0.94 7.13
CA VAL A 37 -12.58 -1.68 5.93
C VAL A 37 -11.17 -1.27 5.55
N ILE A 38 -10.36 -2.24 5.17
CA ILE A 38 -9.06 -2.01 4.53
C ILE A 38 -8.89 -2.98 3.37
N TRP A 39 -8.50 -2.46 2.22
CA TRP A 39 -8.22 -3.23 1.02
C TRP A 39 -6.81 -2.95 0.55
N GLY A 40 -5.91 -3.91 0.75
CA GLY A 40 -4.48 -3.78 0.46
C GLY A 40 -4.06 -4.59 -0.74
N THR A 41 -3.10 -4.07 -1.46
CA THR A 41 -2.34 -4.78 -2.48
C THR A 41 -0.91 -5.02 -1.99
N HIS A 42 -0.34 -6.20 -2.26
CA HIS A 42 1.07 -6.48 -2.01
C HIS A 42 1.92 -5.82 -3.09
N PHE A 43 2.05 -4.50 -3.00
CA PHE A 43 2.86 -3.62 -3.84
C PHE A 43 3.32 -2.44 -3.01
N GLY A 44 4.61 -2.35 -2.76
CA GLY A 44 5.22 -1.29 -1.97
C GLY A 44 6.48 -0.72 -2.64
N SER A 45 7.17 0.16 -1.94
CA SER A 45 8.31 0.90 -2.50
C SER A 45 9.50 0.02 -2.92
N ILE A 46 9.62 -1.20 -2.37
CA ILE A 46 10.71 -2.13 -2.74
C ILE A 46 10.39 -3.03 -3.95
N ASP A 47 9.16 -2.98 -4.47
CA ASP A 47 8.72 -3.80 -5.60
C ASP A 47 9.03 -3.12 -6.95
N ASN A 48 10.24 -2.57 -7.10
CA ASN A 48 10.67 -1.82 -8.27
C ASN A 48 11.24 -2.68 -9.40
N HIS A 49 11.39 -4.01 -9.18
CA HIS A 49 11.89 -4.96 -10.19
C HIS A 49 11.09 -6.26 -10.13
N PHE A 50 10.42 -6.60 -11.23
CA PHE A 50 9.52 -7.75 -11.27
C PHE A 50 9.32 -8.30 -12.68
N ILE A 51 8.73 -9.50 -12.79
CA ILE A 51 8.27 -10.09 -14.04
C ILE A 51 6.75 -10.07 -14.08
N MET A 52 6.19 -9.49 -15.13
CA MET A 52 4.74 -9.42 -15.34
C MET A 52 4.14 -10.81 -15.58
N PRO A 53 3.13 -11.26 -14.82
CA PRO A 53 2.58 -12.62 -14.93
C PRO A 53 2.00 -12.96 -16.30
N LYS A 54 1.40 -11.97 -16.99
CA LYS A 54 0.71 -12.20 -18.27
C LYS A 54 1.65 -12.26 -19.48
N THR A 55 2.70 -11.44 -19.48
CA THR A 55 3.57 -11.25 -20.64
C THR A 55 4.93 -11.93 -20.47
N GLY A 56 5.36 -12.20 -19.24
CA GLY A 56 6.72 -12.63 -18.92
C GLY A 56 7.76 -11.51 -19.08
N GLU A 57 7.33 -10.27 -19.30
CA GLU A 57 8.21 -9.10 -19.42
C GLU A 57 8.86 -8.81 -18.09
N GLU A 58 10.19 -8.65 -18.09
CA GLU A 58 10.96 -8.15 -16.95
C GLU A 58 10.92 -6.62 -16.93
N VAL A 59 10.50 -6.06 -15.82
CA VAL A 59 10.21 -4.63 -15.69
C VAL A 59 10.97 -4.02 -14.53
N TYR A 60 11.59 -2.88 -14.79
CA TYR A 60 12.11 -1.96 -13.79
C TYR A 60 11.28 -0.68 -13.80
N ILE A 61 10.86 -0.25 -12.63
CA ILE A 61 10.09 0.99 -12.47
C ILE A 61 10.86 2.01 -11.63
N PRO A 62 10.61 3.31 -11.81
CA PRO A 62 11.18 4.35 -10.97
C PRO A 62 10.80 4.18 -9.49
N ASP A 63 11.67 4.60 -8.58
CA ASP A 63 11.33 4.67 -7.16
C ASP A 63 10.20 5.69 -6.95
N GLY A 64 9.30 5.37 -6.00
CA GLY A 64 8.13 6.19 -5.69
C GLY A 64 6.84 5.80 -6.42
N VAL A 65 6.86 4.87 -7.40
CA VAL A 65 5.66 4.50 -8.18
C VAL A 65 4.53 3.96 -7.31
N ALA A 66 4.80 3.17 -6.27
CA ALA A 66 3.76 2.63 -5.39
C ALA A 66 3.00 3.75 -4.65
N HIS A 67 3.71 4.71 -4.10
CA HIS A 67 3.15 5.89 -3.44
C HIS A 67 2.45 6.83 -4.45
N PHE A 68 3.03 7.01 -5.62
CA PHE A 68 2.40 7.78 -6.68
C PHE A 68 1.05 7.19 -7.11
N LEU A 69 0.98 5.85 -7.25
CA LEU A 69 -0.27 5.16 -7.53
C LEU A 69 -1.30 5.37 -6.41
N GLU A 70 -0.88 5.31 -5.14
CA GLU A 70 -1.77 5.56 -4.01
C GLU A 70 -2.50 6.90 -4.17
N HIS A 71 -1.77 7.99 -4.43
CA HIS A 71 -2.34 9.31 -4.66
C HIS A 71 -3.29 9.34 -5.86
N LYS A 72 -2.90 8.71 -6.97
CA LYS A 72 -3.67 8.76 -8.22
C LYS A 72 -4.94 7.95 -8.24
N MET A 73 -5.09 6.97 -7.34
CA MET A 73 -6.29 6.14 -7.30
C MET A 73 -7.56 6.89 -6.87
N PHE A 74 -7.43 8.02 -6.19
CA PHE A 74 -8.60 8.79 -5.71
C PHE A 74 -9.21 9.71 -6.76
N GLU A 75 -8.47 10.06 -7.81
CA GLU A 75 -8.95 10.98 -8.84
C GLU A 75 -9.82 10.28 -9.86
N GLN A 76 -11.01 10.82 -10.11
CA GLN A 76 -12.03 10.24 -10.98
C GLN A 76 -12.10 10.96 -12.33
N PRO A 77 -12.61 10.29 -13.41
CA PRO A 77 -12.71 10.88 -14.75
C PRO A 77 -13.58 12.13 -14.85
N ASP A 78 -14.51 12.30 -13.94
CA ASP A 78 -15.40 13.47 -13.86
C ASP A 78 -14.78 14.66 -13.10
N GLY A 79 -13.55 14.51 -12.63
CA GLY A 79 -12.81 15.51 -11.87
C GLY A 79 -13.11 15.52 -10.37
N THR A 80 -13.89 14.57 -9.87
CA THR A 80 -14.10 14.39 -8.43
C THR A 80 -12.96 13.63 -7.79
N ASN A 81 -12.89 13.68 -6.45
CA ASN A 81 -11.94 12.93 -5.65
C ASN A 81 -12.71 12.03 -4.67
N SER A 82 -12.43 10.74 -4.69
CA SER A 82 -13.13 9.76 -3.86
C SER A 82 -12.96 10.00 -2.35
N LEU A 83 -11.86 10.60 -1.89
CA LEU A 83 -11.73 11.01 -0.48
C LEU A 83 -12.73 12.11 -0.11
N ASP A 84 -12.93 13.09 -1.00
CA ASP A 84 -13.91 14.16 -0.76
C ASP A 84 -15.34 13.61 -0.75
N THR A 85 -15.65 12.65 -1.63
CA THR A 85 -16.93 11.95 -1.68
C THR A 85 -17.21 11.22 -0.36
N LEU A 86 -16.24 10.45 0.14
CA LEU A 86 -16.35 9.73 1.42
C LEU A 86 -16.47 10.68 2.61
N MET A 87 -15.68 11.75 2.62
CA MET A 87 -15.72 12.79 3.67
C MET A 87 -17.08 13.49 3.72
N ALA A 88 -17.69 13.77 2.57
CA ALA A 88 -19.02 14.38 2.50
C ALA A 88 -20.12 13.48 3.11
N LEU A 89 -19.92 12.16 3.15
CA LEU A 89 -20.79 11.18 3.84
C LEU A 89 -20.46 11.04 5.34
N GLY A 90 -19.46 11.76 5.84
CA GLY A 90 -18.98 11.63 7.23
C GLY A 90 -18.17 10.35 7.47
N ILE A 91 -17.61 9.77 6.42
CA ILE A 91 -16.73 8.61 6.45
C ILE A 91 -15.28 9.10 6.56
N ASP A 92 -14.54 8.54 7.52
CA ASP A 92 -13.11 8.79 7.67
C ASP A 92 -12.33 7.81 6.80
N ALA A 93 -11.82 8.29 5.68
CA ALA A 93 -11.10 7.50 4.69
C ALA A 93 -9.63 7.93 4.57
N ASN A 94 -8.77 6.98 4.27
CA ASN A 94 -7.34 7.21 4.12
C ASN A 94 -6.71 6.13 3.22
N ALA A 95 -5.44 6.35 2.85
CA ALA A 95 -4.58 5.33 2.29
C ALA A 95 -3.17 5.47 2.83
N TYR A 96 -2.36 4.47 2.62
CA TYR A 96 -0.93 4.52 2.93
C TYR A 96 -0.13 3.52 2.10
N THR A 97 1.09 3.88 1.80
CA THR A 97 2.09 3.02 1.18
C THR A 97 3.22 2.71 2.15
N THR A 98 3.62 1.45 2.19
CA THR A 98 4.78 0.97 2.93
C THR A 98 5.85 0.42 1.99
N ASN A 99 6.86 -0.23 2.54
CA ASN A 99 7.89 -0.85 1.71
C ASN A 99 7.37 -2.06 0.92
N ASP A 100 6.35 -2.77 1.40
CA ASP A 100 5.86 -4.03 0.82
C ASP A 100 4.37 -4.03 0.43
N HIS A 101 3.60 -3.03 0.84
CA HIS A 101 2.18 -2.96 0.50
C HIS A 101 1.65 -1.53 0.43
N THR A 102 0.55 -1.36 -0.32
CA THR A 102 -0.29 -0.17 -0.34
C THR A 102 -1.70 -0.56 0.07
N ALA A 103 -2.34 0.24 0.89
CA ALA A 103 -3.68 -0.05 1.40
C ALA A 103 -4.59 1.18 1.39
N TYR A 104 -5.85 0.95 1.06
CA TYR A 104 -6.95 1.91 1.06
C TYR A 104 -7.94 1.50 2.13
N LEU A 105 -8.40 2.43 2.93
CA LEU A 105 -9.19 2.12 4.10
C LEU A 105 -10.24 3.20 4.39
N PHE A 106 -11.29 2.79 5.09
CA PHE A 106 -12.18 3.72 5.73
C PHE A 106 -12.74 3.19 7.04
N GLU A 107 -13.16 4.10 7.91
CA GLU A 107 -13.97 3.80 9.07
C GLU A 107 -15.23 4.67 9.09
N CYS A 108 -16.33 4.11 9.56
CA CYS A 108 -17.60 4.80 9.64
C CYS A 108 -18.48 4.24 10.76
N THR A 109 -19.52 5.00 11.13
CA THR A 109 -20.63 4.52 11.96
C THR A 109 -21.92 4.34 11.15
N ASP A 110 -22.06 5.15 10.12
CA ASP A 110 -23.17 5.18 9.18
C ASP A 110 -22.65 5.12 7.74
N HIS A 111 -23.51 4.98 6.74
CA HIS A 111 -23.16 4.98 5.31
C HIS A 111 -22.13 3.93 4.88
N PHE A 112 -22.16 2.76 5.54
CA PHE A 112 -21.18 1.70 5.26
C PHE A 112 -21.25 1.18 3.82
N GLU A 113 -22.46 1.00 3.30
CA GLU A 113 -22.67 0.46 1.95
C GLU A 113 -22.15 1.45 0.90
N GLU A 114 -22.46 2.74 1.07
CA GLU A 114 -21.99 3.81 0.20
C GLU A 114 -20.45 3.92 0.27
N GLY A 115 -19.87 3.80 1.45
CA GLY A 115 -18.41 3.79 1.62
C GLY A 115 -17.74 2.57 0.98
N LEU A 116 -18.38 1.40 1.08
CA LEU A 116 -17.90 0.18 0.43
C LEU A 116 -18.02 0.27 -1.09
N ASP A 117 -19.13 0.83 -1.61
CA ASP A 117 -19.32 1.09 -3.03
C ASP A 117 -18.20 2.00 -3.57
N GLU A 118 -17.96 3.13 -2.92
CA GLU A 118 -16.93 4.10 -3.32
C GLU A 118 -15.52 3.49 -3.27
N LEU A 119 -15.14 2.83 -2.13
CA LEU A 119 -13.84 2.18 -2.02
C LEU A 119 -13.63 1.14 -3.13
N MET A 120 -14.62 0.30 -3.38
CA MET A 120 -14.49 -0.76 -4.37
C MET A 120 -14.55 -0.21 -5.80
N ASP A 121 -15.18 0.93 -6.01
CA ASP A 121 -15.21 1.58 -7.31
C ASP A 121 -13.84 2.16 -7.66
N TYR A 122 -13.32 3.10 -6.87
CA TYR A 122 -12.09 3.78 -7.24
C TYR A 122 -10.85 2.85 -7.25
N VAL A 123 -10.77 1.85 -6.38
CA VAL A 123 -9.66 0.89 -6.41
C VAL A 123 -9.69 0.01 -7.66
N GLN A 124 -10.84 -0.19 -8.28
CA GLN A 124 -11.00 -1.03 -9.47
C GLN A 124 -10.98 -0.25 -10.79
N HIS A 125 -11.14 1.08 -10.76
CA HIS A 125 -11.26 1.93 -11.96
C HIS A 125 -10.18 3.02 -12.00
N PRO A 126 -8.92 2.67 -12.29
CA PRO A 126 -7.82 3.64 -12.34
C PRO A 126 -8.03 4.65 -13.48
N TYR A 127 -7.71 5.90 -13.23
CA TYR A 127 -7.78 6.97 -14.21
C TYR A 127 -6.48 7.78 -14.22
N PHE A 128 -5.60 7.46 -15.18
CA PHE A 128 -4.30 8.13 -15.33
C PHE A 128 -4.20 8.78 -16.71
N THR A 129 -3.92 10.07 -16.75
CA THR A 129 -3.68 10.87 -17.97
C THR A 129 -2.37 11.63 -17.82
N ASP A 130 -1.79 12.08 -18.94
CA ASP A 130 -0.57 12.89 -18.90
C ASP A 130 -0.76 14.14 -18.02
N GLU A 131 -1.93 14.78 -18.12
CA GLU A 131 -2.23 16.00 -17.38
C GLU A 131 -2.29 15.75 -15.87
N ASN A 132 -3.03 14.72 -15.44
CA ASN A 132 -3.20 14.46 -14.01
C ASN A 132 -1.94 13.86 -13.37
N VAL A 133 -1.14 13.10 -14.12
CA VAL A 133 0.15 12.60 -13.67
C VAL A 133 1.15 13.76 -13.52
N GLU A 134 1.21 14.68 -14.49
CA GLU A 134 2.13 15.81 -14.40
C GLU A 134 1.79 16.76 -13.24
N LYS A 135 0.51 16.98 -12.97
CA LYS A 135 0.04 17.75 -11.79
C LYS A 135 0.50 17.08 -10.49
N GLU A 136 0.37 15.77 -10.39
CA GLU A 136 0.72 15.00 -9.18
C GLU A 136 2.22 15.01 -8.88
N LYS A 137 3.08 15.03 -9.89
CA LYS A 137 4.53 15.21 -9.69
C LYS A 137 4.85 16.47 -8.89
N GLY A 138 4.11 17.55 -9.11
CA GLY A 138 4.26 18.78 -8.35
C GLY A 138 3.87 18.63 -6.89
N ILE A 139 2.78 17.93 -6.61
CA ILE A 139 2.25 17.69 -5.25
C ILE A 139 3.22 16.79 -4.46
N ILE A 140 3.56 15.63 -5.00
CA ILE A 140 4.49 14.69 -4.35
C ILE A 140 5.89 15.31 -4.23
N GLY A 141 6.31 16.12 -5.22
CA GLY A 141 7.58 16.84 -5.13
C GLY A 141 7.65 17.85 -3.96
N GLN A 142 6.52 18.43 -3.54
CA GLN A 142 6.47 19.25 -2.33
C GLN A 142 6.48 18.38 -1.06
N GLU A 143 5.80 17.26 -1.08
CA GLU A 143 5.80 16.30 0.03
C GLU A 143 7.21 15.75 0.29
N ILE A 144 7.94 15.35 -0.75
CA ILE A 144 9.35 14.91 -0.63
C ILE A 144 10.19 15.98 0.05
N LYS A 145 10.07 17.25 -0.35
CA LYS A 145 10.81 18.36 0.28
C LYS A 145 10.44 18.57 1.75
N MET A 146 9.18 18.35 2.11
CA MET A 146 8.74 18.43 3.50
C MET A 146 9.43 17.37 4.37
N TYR A 147 9.57 16.14 3.87
CA TYR A 147 10.30 15.07 4.55
C TYR A 147 11.82 15.30 4.55
N ASP A 148 12.38 15.92 3.51
CA ASP A 148 13.80 16.31 3.49
C ASP A 148 14.14 17.29 4.63
N ASP A 149 13.20 18.13 5.02
CA ASP A 149 13.34 19.10 6.10
C ASP A 149 13.01 18.52 7.49
N ASP A 150 12.52 17.29 7.61
CA ASP A 150 12.22 16.62 8.89
C ASP A 150 13.46 15.92 9.46
N PRO A 151 14.01 16.38 10.60
CA PRO A 151 15.22 15.77 11.18
C PRO A 151 15.03 14.32 11.64
N GLY A 152 13.81 13.95 12.09
CA GLY A 152 13.50 12.60 12.53
C GLY A 152 13.46 11.64 11.36
N TRP A 153 12.84 12.05 10.27
CA TRP A 153 12.80 11.29 9.02
C TRP A 153 14.20 11.12 8.41
N GLN A 154 14.98 12.20 8.32
CA GLN A 154 16.35 12.15 7.84
C GLN A 154 17.25 11.24 8.69
N LEU A 155 17.05 11.23 10.01
CA LEU A 155 17.76 10.32 10.90
C LEU A 155 17.44 8.85 10.59
N TYR A 156 16.14 8.55 10.39
CA TYR A 156 15.70 7.21 10.02
C TYR A 156 16.24 6.76 8.66
N MET A 157 16.15 7.60 7.63
CA MET A 157 16.67 7.29 6.29
C MET A 157 18.20 7.13 6.29
N ASN A 158 18.91 7.95 7.05
CA ASN A 158 20.36 7.80 7.23
C ASN A 158 20.74 6.50 7.95
N ALA A 159 19.93 6.03 8.89
CA ALA A 159 20.13 4.73 9.52
C ALA A 159 19.93 3.57 8.52
N LEU A 160 18.91 3.66 7.66
CA LEU A 160 18.71 2.67 6.58
C LEU A 160 19.87 2.68 5.58
N ASP A 161 20.38 3.84 5.19
CA ASP A 161 21.53 3.96 4.30
C ASP A 161 22.83 3.40 4.94
N CYS A 162 22.99 3.54 6.26
CA CYS A 162 24.06 2.87 6.97
C CYS A 162 23.93 1.34 6.96
N MET A 163 22.71 0.83 7.03
CA MET A 163 22.47 -0.61 7.08
C MET A 163 22.51 -1.28 5.70
N TYR A 164 22.06 -0.61 4.63
CA TYR A 164 21.85 -1.22 3.33
C TYR A 164 22.59 -0.50 2.22
N LYS A 165 23.32 -1.28 1.40
CA LYS A 165 24.07 -0.75 0.24
C LYS A 165 23.21 -0.74 -1.02
N GLU A 166 22.55 -1.85 -1.32
CA GLU A 166 21.82 -2.09 -2.58
C GLU A 166 20.29 -2.22 -2.38
N ASN A 167 19.87 -2.60 -1.16
CA ASN A 167 18.44 -2.87 -0.91
C ASN A 167 17.62 -1.57 -1.03
N PRO A 168 16.54 -1.57 -1.82
CA PRO A 168 15.71 -0.37 -2.05
C PRO A 168 15.00 0.15 -0.79
N ILE A 169 14.96 -0.60 0.31
CA ILE A 169 14.40 -0.13 1.58
C ILE A 169 15.06 1.17 2.10
N LYS A 170 16.27 1.47 1.66
CA LYS A 170 16.98 2.70 1.99
C LYS A 170 16.54 3.92 1.17
N ILE A 171 15.70 3.72 0.17
CA ILE A 171 15.12 4.78 -0.65
C ILE A 171 13.79 5.17 -0.03
N ASP A 172 13.50 6.46 0.00
CA ASP A 172 12.23 6.97 0.49
C ASP A 172 11.04 6.34 -0.25
N ILE A 173 9.96 6.06 0.46
CA ILE A 173 8.74 5.47 -0.11
C ILE A 173 8.18 6.36 -1.22
N ALA A 174 8.24 7.67 -1.06
CA ALA A 174 7.84 8.65 -2.07
C ALA A 174 8.82 8.75 -3.25
N GLY A 175 9.98 8.11 -3.15
CA GLY A 175 11.06 8.22 -4.11
C GLY A 175 11.82 9.55 -3.99
N THR A 176 12.30 10.05 -5.10
CA THR A 176 12.98 11.35 -5.22
C THR A 176 12.32 12.19 -6.32
N VAL A 177 12.50 13.52 -6.31
CA VAL A 177 12.01 14.40 -7.38
C VAL A 177 12.51 13.92 -8.75
N GLU A 178 13.75 13.42 -8.82
CA GLU A 178 14.30 12.86 -10.06
C GLU A 178 13.61 11.56 -10.48
N SER A 179 13.35 10.62 -9.54
CA SER A 179 12.72 9.34 -9.88
C SER A 179 11.27 9.53 -10.29
N ILE A 180 10.50 10.35 -9.57
CA ILE A 180 9.08 10.59 -9.89
C ILE A 180 8.89 11.37 -11.20
N SER A 181 9.89 12.17 -11.63
CA SER A 181 9.85 12.85 -12.94
C SER A 181 9.76 11.89 -14.12
N LYS A 182 10.19 10.65 -13.95
CA LYS A 182 10.19 9.57 -14.96
C LYS A 182 8.89 8.76 -14.99
N ILE A 183 7.97 9.05 -14.08
CA ILE A 183 6.68 8.37 -14.00
C ILE A 183 5.73 8.96 -15.05
N ASP A 184 5.08 8.09 -15.80
CA ASP A 184 4.08 8.43 -16.80
C ASP A 184 2.85 7.51 -16.65
N PRO A 185 1.74 7.77 -17.37
CA PRO A 185 0.56 6.92 -17.31
C PRO A 185 0.84 5.46 -17.67
N ASP A 186 1.73 5.18 -18.61
CA ASP A 186 2.05 3.81 -19.05
C ASP A 186 2.70 3.02 -17.92
N VAL A 187 3.64 3.62 -17.18
CA VAL A 187 4.25 3.00 -15.99
C VAL A 187 3.21 2.74 -14.91
N LEU A 188 2.32 3.70 -14.65
CA LEU A 188 1.24 3.55 -13.66
C LEU A 188 0.27 2.43 -14.04
N TYR A 189 -0.22 2.41 -15.28
CA TYR A 189 -1.10 1.33 -15.76
C TYR A 189 -0.41 -0.03 -15.76
N LYS A 190 0.88 -0.10 -16.11
CA LYS A 190 1.67 -1.34 -16.06
C LYS A 190 1.73 -1.89 -14.63
N CYS A 191 2.00 -1.05 -13.64
CA CYS A 191 2.03 -1.42 -12.22
C CYS A 191 0.63 -1.77 -11.71
N TYR A 192 -0.39 -0.96 -12.01
CA TYR A 192 -1.76 -1.23 -11.63
C TYR A 192 -2.23 -2.59 -12.16
N ASN A 193 -2.06 -2.86 -13.46
CA ASN A 193 -2.48 -4.10 -14.09
C ASN A 193 -1.73 -5.34 -13.56
N THR A 194 -0.54 -5.15 -12.99
CA THR A 194 0.26 -6.22 -12.41
C THR A 194 -0.13 -6.47 -10.95
N PHE A 195 -0.15 -5.43 -10.13
CA PHE A 195 -0.23 -5.55 -8.68
C PHE A 195 -1.64 -5.37 -8.10
N TYR A 196 -2.52 -4.56 -8.74
CA TYR A 196 -3.91 -4.37 -8.32
C TYR A 196 -4.83 -5.44 -8.91
N HIS A 197 -4.31 -6.65 -8.92
CA HIS A 197 -5.06 -7.82 -9.31
C HIS A 197 -5.60 -8.53 -8.07
N PRO A 198 -6.87 -9.02 -8.07
CA PRO A 198 -7.47 -9.66 -6.91
C PRO A 198 -6.58 -10.73 -6.25
N SER A 199 -5.86 -11.55 -7.04
CA SER A 199 -4.97 -12.59 -6.50
C SER A 199 -3.79 -12.05 -5.67
N ASN A 200 -3.46 -10.77 -5.82
CA ASN A 200 -2.42 -10.07 -5.06
C ASN A 200 -2.98 -9.15 -3.98
N MET A 201 -4.31 -9.18 -3.76
CA MET A 201 -5.00 -8.25 -2.86
C MET A 201 -5.72 -8.98 -1.73
N THR A 202 -5.81 -8.32 -0.59
CA THR A 202 -6.53 -8.79 0.60
C THR A 202 -7.44 -7.69 1.13
N MET A 203 -8.70 -8.04 1.37
CA MET A 203 -9.65 -7.15 2.05
C MET A 203 -9.90 -7.66 3.47
N VAL A 204 -9.84 -6.76 4.45
CA VAL A 204 -10.22 -7.04 5.83
C VAL A 204 -11.36 -6.12 6.22
N VAL A 205 -12.43 -6.70 6.76
CA VAL A 205 -13.59 -5.95 7.25
C VAL A 205 -13.85 -6.29 8.70
N CYS A 206 -14.03 -5.27 9.54
CA CYS A 206 -14.31 -5.43 10.96
C CYS A 206 -15.51 -4.59 11.36
N GLY A 207 -16.49 -5.20 12.04
CA GLY A 207 -17.70 -4.51 12.47
C GLY A 207 -18.82 -5.49 12.84
N ASP A 208 -20.01 -4.98 13.13
CA ASP A 208 -21.18 -5.81 13.41
C ASP A 208 -21.83 -6.25 12.08
N PHE A 209 -21.40 -7.42 11.60
CA PHE A 209 -21.81 -7.99 10.32
C PHE A 209 -22.14 -9.46 10.43
N GLU A 210 -23.05 -9.93 9.57
CA GLU A 210 -23.20 -11.34 9.25
C GLU A 210 -22.18 -11.70 8.14
N PRO A 211 -21.16 -12.53 8.43
CA PRO A 211 -20.03 -12.75 7.51
C PRO A 211 -20.42 -13.24 6.12
N GLU A 212 -21.40 -14.17 6.04
CA GLU A 212 -21.86 -14.74 4.77
C GLU A 212 -22.54 -13.68 3.89
N LYS A 213 -23.38 -12.82 4.48
CA LYS A 213 -24.07 -11.75 3.75
C LYS A 213 -23.08 -10.71 3.26
N LEU A 214 -22.17 -10.27 4.14
CA LEU A 214 -21.15 -9.28 3.74
C LEU A 214 -20.26 -9.82 2.63
N LEU A 215 -19.87 -11.10 2.70
CA LEU A 215 -19.06 -11.71 1.64
C LEU A 215 -19.78 -11.68 0.28
N GLU A 216 -21.08 -11.95 0.24
CA GLU A 216 -21.86 -11.88 -1.00
C GLU A 216 -21.98 -10.43 -1.52
N GLU A 217 -22.11 -9.45 -0.64
CA GLU A 217 -22.11 -8.03 -1.01
C GLU A 217 -20.74 -7.59 -1.60
N ILE A 218 -19.63 -8.04 -1.01
CA ILE A 218 -18.29 -7.80 -1.56
C ILE A 218 -18.15 -8.45 -2.96
N LYS A 219 -18.57 -9.71 -3.11
CA LYS A 219 -18.50 -10.40 -4.40
C LYS A 219 -19.26 -9.72 -5.53
N LYS A 220 -20.44 -9.14 -5.24
CA LYS A 220 -21.26 -8.43 -6.24
C LYS A 220 -20.57 -7.17 -6.79
N ARG A 221 -19.71 -6.55 -5.99
CA ARG A 221 -19.00 -5.31 -6.33
C ARG A 221 -17.66 -5.55 -7.02
N LEU A 222 -17.16 -6.78 -6.99
CA LEU A 222 -15.90 -7.12 -7.65
C LEU A 222 -16.10 -7.20 -9.16
N LEU A 223 -15.21 -6.54 -9.91
CA LEU A 223 -15.10 -6.74 -11.34
C LEU A 223 -14.70 -8.18 -11.67
N PRO A 224 -15.29 -8.79 -12.70
CA PRO A 224 -14.91 -10.12 -13.12
C PRO A 224 -13.47 -10.13 -13.62
N LYS A 225 -12.60 -10.83 -12.88
CA LYS A 225 -11.21 -11.11 -13.27
C LYS A 225 -10.91 -12.57 -12.96
N GLU A 226 -10.27 -13.24 -13.92
CA GLU A 226 -9.73 -14.58 -13.68
C GLU A 226 -8.54 -14.50 -12.73
N ASN A 227 -8.23 -15.61 -12.04
CA ASN A 227 -7.02 -15.69 -11.23
C ASN A 227 -5.78 -15.61 -12.14
N GLN A 228 -4.70 -15.04 -11.62
CA GLN A 228 -3.41 -14.97 -12.33
C GLN A 228 -2.31 -15.71 -11.56
N ALA A 229 -1.23 -16.03 -12.26
CA ALA A 229 -0.02 -16.56 -11.64
C ALA A 229 0.60 -15.55 -10.65
N ASP A 230 1.36 -16.05 -9.68
CA ASP A 230 2.07 -15.23 -8.72
C ASP A 230 3.04 -14.28 -9.43
N ILE A 231 3.11 -13.05 -8.93
CA ILE A 231 4.04 -12.03 -9.43
C ILE A 231 5.44 -12.41 -8.97
N LYS A 232 6.36 -12.59 -9.91
CA LYS A 232 7.75 -12.86 -9.59
C LYS A 232 8.48 -11.54 -9.35
N ARG A 233 8.67 -11.20 -8.08
CA ARG A 233 9.49 -10.06 -7.64
C ARG A 233 10.95 -10.45 -7.66
N ILE A 234 11.82 -9.51 -8.06
CA ILE A 234 13.26 -9.70 -8.12
C ILE A 234 13.87 -8.73 -7.12
N TYR A 235 14.19 -9.25 -5.96
CA TYR A 235 14.84 -8.46 -4.90
C TYR A 235 16.36 -8.55 -4.99
N THR A 236 17.03 -7.53 -4.49
CA THR A 236 18.48 -7.55 -4.32
C THR A 236 18.93 -8.70 -3.45
N ALA A 237 20.16 -9.19 -3.68
CA ALA A 237 20.73 -10.23 -2.85
C ALA A 237 20.76 -9.79 -1.37
N LYS A 238 20.63 -10.77 -0.47
CA LYS A 238 20.72 -10.52 0.97
C LYS A 238 22.07 -9.89 1.33
N GLU A 239 22.02 -8.79 2.04
CA GLU A 239 23.20 -8.07 2.53
C GLU A 239 23.47 -8.42 4.00
N ASP A 240 24.46 -9.25 4.26
CA ASP A 240 24.83 -9.68 5.62
C ASP A 240 25.70 -8.65 6.37
N LYS A 241 26.21 -7.63 5.67
CA LYS A 241 27.04 -6.58 6.25
C LYS A 241 26.34 -5.24 6.18
N ILE A 242 26.67 -4.35 7.10
CA ILE A 242 26.27 -2.96 7.04
C ILE A 242 27.04 -2.25 5.91
N ASN A 243 26.42 -1.21 5.35
CA ASN A 243 27.03 -0.38 4.31
C ASN A 243 28.13 0.52 4.90
N MET A 244 27.82 1.22 5.99
CA MET A 244 28.75 2.10 6.68
C MET A 244 28.48 2.13 8.19
N PRO A 245 29.49 2.36 9.06
CA PRO A 245 29.33 2.29 10.51
C PRO A 245 28.60 3.49 11.10
N GLU A 246 28.65 4.64 10.46
CA GLU A 246 28.03 5.90 10.93
C GLU A 246 27.75 6.86 9.79
N LYS A 247 26.78 7.73 9.99
CA LYS A 247 26.47 8.87 9.13
C LYS A 247 25.99 10.03 9.99
N THR A 248 26.51 11.22 9.75
CA THR A 248 26.15 12.44 10.46
C THR A 248 25.57 13.44 9.47
N ALA A 249 24.48 14.07 9.79
CA ALA A 249 23.89 15.19 9.05
C ALA A 249 23.77 16.41 9.97
N GLN A 250 23.95 17.58 9.39
CA GLN A 250 23.74 18.84 10.09
C GLN A 250 22.38 19.41 9.68
N MET A 251 21.52 19.59 10.67
CA MET A 251 20.17 20.16 10.50
C MET A 251 19.89 21.15 11.62
N GLU A 252 18.89 22.02 11.42
CA GLU A 252 18.44 22.96 12.46
C GLU A 252 17.61 22.24 13.51
N VAL A 253 18.23 21.80 14.59
CA VAL A 253 17.59 21.12 15.72
C VAL A 253 17.97 21.76 17.03
N SER A 254 17.03 21.85 17.97
CA SER A 254 17.30 22.40 19.31
C SER A 254 18.21 21.52 20.15
N THR A 255 18.21 20.22 19.91
CA THR A 255 19.01 19.22 20.63
C THR A 255 19.48 18.16 19.63
N PRO A 256 20.74 17.72 19.67
CA PRO A 256 21.20 16.63 18.83
C PRO A 256 20.34 15.37 19.02
N ILE A 257 19.94 14.74 17.91
CA ILE A 257 19.19 13.48 17.90
C ILE A 257 20.10 12.35 17.44
N PHE A 258 19.88 11.16 17.95
CA PHE A 258 20.73 9.99 17.71
C PHE A 258 19.87 8.75 17.52
N MET A 259 20.25 7.90 16.55
CA MET A 259 19.68 6.58 16.33
C MET A 259 20.78 5.53 16.29
N MET A 260 20.54 4.38 16.91
CA MET A 260 21.39 3.21 16.82
C MET A 260 20.58 2.07 16.22
N ALA A 261 21.11 1.45 15.18
CA ALA A 261 20.46 0.36 14.47
C ALA A 261 21.34 -0.89 14.46
N TYR A 262 20.71 -2.06 14.47
CA TYR A 262 21.37 -3.35 14.37
C TYR A 262 20.76 -4.14 13.23
N LYS A 263 21.63 -4.65 12.33
CA LYS A 263 21.22 -5.56 11.27
C LYS A 263 21.20 -6.98 11.80
N ASP A 264 20.01 -7.59 11.87
CA ASP A 264 19.89 -8.99 12.32
C ASP A 264 20.39 -9.93 11.21
N ILE A 265 21.30 -10.79 11.56
CA ILE A 265 21.74 -11.90 10.71
C ILE A 265 20.81 -13.06 11.04
N GLU A 266 19.97 -13.43 10.08
CA GLU A 266 18.99 -14.51 10.19
C GLU A 266 19.57 -15.74 10.89
N ASN A 267 19.19 -15.94 12.13
CA ASN A 267 19.54 -17.14 12.87
C ASN A 267 18.63 -18.27 12.33
N LYS A 268 19.19 -19.20 11.54
CA LYS A 268 18.53 -20.42 11.03
C LYS A 268 17.89 -21.33 12.10
N LYS A 269 17.84 -20.88 13.35
CA LYS A 269 17.32 -21.62 14.52
C LYS A 269 15.96 -21.17 15.04
N ARG A 270 15.25 -20.29 14.31
CA ARG A 270 13.84 -20.00 14.59
C ARG A 270 12.97 -20.66 13.52
N GLN A 271 12.90 -21.99 13.56
CA GLN A 271 11.82 -22.79 12.99
C GLN A 271 10.99 -23.37 14.15
#